data_7fa9a304b3c2583c9ed9b4f0aa0daba2
#
_entry.id   7fa9a304b3c2583c9ed9b4f0aa0daba2
#
_cell.length_a   1.000
_cell.length_b   1.000
_cell.length_c   1.000
_cell.angle_alpha   90.00
_cell.angle_beta   90.00
_cell.angle_gamma   90.00
#
_symmetry.space_group_name_H-M   'P 1'
#
loop_
_entity.id
_entity.type
_entity.pdbx_description
1 polymer ?
#
loop_
_entity_poly.entity_id
_entity_poly.type
_entity_poly.pdbx_seq_one_letter_code
_entity_poly.pdbx_strand_id
1 'polypeptide(L)'
;MAHGLPDYGANTPKVTVYGLSDMAELAVRLGSFVSYDRQGDVMCLDGFESGLRGFLTGGDGLGNSVTQDSTYSRNGAFSAKMVCGSTLGRSATLNKFLQYPVMGNLGIEFSSTMHADIETLKVSAAIYDGTNSFIARLIYNEDTSILTYLNSAGAEVPLQAGLVLEEHPYLFHTLKYVVDYKNRKYVRAMLDERSWDMTDIPLYSTLSANPPNMLIAIGAIGKIAVNAAIHVDDFIITQNEP
;
A
#
# COMPACT_ATOMS: atom_id res chain seq x y z
N MET A 1 -7.09 -34.42 -6.33
CA MET A 1 -6.21 -34.11 -6.30
C MET A 1 -5.85 -33.54 -5.69
N ALA A 2 -5.43 -33.50 -5.30
CA ALA A 2 -4.86 -32.91 -4.73
C ALA A 2 -4.67 -31.91 -4.74
N HIS A 3 -4.78 -31.60 -4.46
CA HIS A 3 -4.48 -30.75 -4.29
C HIS A 3 -4.00 -30.22 -4.02
N GLY A 4 -3.97 -29.96 -3.96
CA GLY A 4 -3.23 -29.44 -3.80
C GLY A 4 -2.47 -29.35 -3.85
N LEU A 5 -2.15 -29.98 -4.21
CA LEU A 5 -1.25 -30.05 -4.36
C LEU A 5 -0.71 -29.68 -4.55
N PRO A 6 -0.73 -29.26 -4.21
CA PRO A 6 0.01 -29.33 -4.44
C PRO A 6 0.11 -30.12 -4.05
N ASP A 7 -0.12 -30.49 -3.56
CA ASP A 7 0.08 -31.20 -3.29
C ASP A 7 -0.33 -31.86 -3.72
N TYR A 8 -0.70 -31.84 -4.14
CA TYR A 8 -0.76 -32.38 -4.72
C TYR A 8 -0.19 -32.86 -5.33
N GLY A 9 -0.08 -32.57 -5.40
CA GLY A 9 0.81 -32.92 -6.27
C GLY A 9 1.66 -33.83 -5.99
N ALA A 10 1.37 -34.23 -5.14
CA ALA A 10 2.18 -34.94 -4.70
C ALA A 10 2.85 -35.88 -5.45
N ASN A 11 2.36 -36.49 -5.99
CA ASN A 11 3.00 -37.43 -6.65
C ASN A 11 3.40 -37.07 -7.93
N THR A 12 3.48 -35.97 -8.12
CA THR A 12 3.92 -35.61 -9.26
C THR A 12 5.21 -35.41 -9.21
N PRO A 13 5.82 -36.05 -9.66
CA PRO A 13 7.08 -35.93 -9.60
C PRO A 13 7.68 -35.07 -10.42
N LYS A 14 7.25 -34.47 -11.01
CA LYS A 14 7.81 -33.85 -11.83
C LYS A 14 8.46 -32.83 -11.50
N VAL A 15 9.13 -32.71 -12.07
CA VAL A 15 9.66 -31.72 -12.30
C VAL A 15 8.94 -30.67 -12.32
N THR A 16 9.18 -29.92 -11.72
CA THR A 16 8.54 -29.05 -11.76
C THR A 16 8.94 -27.89 -11.83
N VAL A 17 8.37 -27.26 -12.08
CA VAL A 17 8.28 -26.13 -12.35
C VAL A 17 7.89 -25.39 -11.20
N TYR A 18 8.73 -25.28 -10.32
CA TYR A 18 8.48 -24.56 -9.17
C TYR A 18 8.57 -23.07 -9.35
N GLY A 19 9.22 -22.56 -10.25
CA GLY A 19 9.42 -21.16 -10.40
C GLY A 19 8.17 -20.32 -10.39
N LEU A 20 7.65 -20.01 -11.51
CA LEU A 20 6.47 -19.16 -11.65
C LEU A 20 5.23 -19.74 -11.05
N SER A 21 5.06 -21.07 -11.15
CA SER A 21 3.87 -21.70 -10.61
C SER A 21 3.79 -21.55 -9.11
N ASP A 22 4.90 -21.74 -8.44
CA ASP A 22 4.92 -21.66 -6.99
C ASP A 22 4.68 -20.24 -6.49
N MET A 23 5.20 -19.26 -7.18
CA MET A 23 4.98 -17.86 -6.83
C MET A 23 3.52 -17.45 -7.06
N ALA A 24 2.93 -17.90 -8.15
CA ALA A 24 1.52 -17.65 -8.42
C ALA A 24 0.63 -18.35 -7.40
N GLU A 25 0.95 -19.60 -7.07
CA GLU A 25 0.22 -20.35 -6.08
C GLU A 25 0.38 -19.74 -4.68
N LEU A 26 1.56 -19.29 -4.32
CA LEU A 26 1.79 -18.59 -3.08
C LEU A 26 0.94 -17.31 -3.01
N ALA A 27 0.89 -16.54 -4.08
CA ALA A 27 0.07 -15.34 -4.16
C ALA A 27 -1.43 -15.66 -3.96
N VAL A 28 -1.92 -16.74 -4.55
CA VAL A 28 -3.30 -17.20 -4.36
C VAL A 28 -3.54 -17.66 -2.94
N ARG A 29 -2.62 -18.43 -2.38
CA ARG A 29 -2.74 -18.95 -1.02
C ARG A 29 -2.67 -17.88 0.05
N LEU A 30 -1.95 -16.82 -0.21
CA LEU A 30 -1.95 -15.64 0.62
C LEU A 30 -3.21 -14.79 0.43
N GLY A 31 -4.16 -15.31 -0.34
CA GLY A 31 -5.45 -14.69 -0.56
C GLY A 31 -5.38 -13.46 -1.39
N SER A 32 -4.33 -13.30 -2.11
CA SER A 32 -4.19 -12.19 -2.99
C SER A 32 -5.03 -12.41 -4.23
N PHE A 33 -6.26 -12.09 -4.12
CA PHE A 33 -7.11 -11.95 -5.29
C PHE A 33 -6.77 -10.72 -6.08
N VAL A 34 -5.56 -10.32 -6.04
CA VAL A 34 -5.18 -9.18 -6.78
C VAL A 34 -5.16 -9.60 -8.21
N SER A 35 -5.96 -8.93 -8.91
CA SER A 35 -5.98 -9.00 -10.33
C SER A 35 -4.73 -8.41 -10.95
N TYR A 36 -3.83 -7.94 -10.20
CA TYR A 36 -2.60 -7.35 -10.71
C TYR A 36 -1.62 -8.43 -11.10
N ASP A 37 -1.08 -8.30 -12.30
CA ASP A 37 0.05 -9.10 -12.69
C ASP A 37 1.24 -8.70 -11.80
N ARG A 38 1.54 -9.55 -10.85
CA ARG A 38 2.66 -9.35 -9.95
C ARG A 38 3.94 -9.75 -10.62
N GLN A 39 4.45 -8.80 -11.32
CA GLN A 39 5.79 -8.89 -11.87
C GLN A 39 6.73 -8.25 -10.85
N GLY A 40 7.98 -8.60 -10.91
CA GLY A 40 8.98 -8.13 -9.96
C GLY A 40 9.20 -9.07 -8.78
N ASP A 41 10.18 -8.75 -7.97
CA ASP A 41 10.62 -9.55 -6.83
C ASP A 41 10.01 -9.01 -5.55
N VAL A 42 9.38 -9.87 -4.76
CA VAL A 42 8.79 -9.46 -3.48
C VAL A 42 9.90 -9.21 -2.46
N MET A 43 9.95 -7.99 -1.94
CA MET A 43 10.87 -7.58 -0.88
C MET A 43 10.23 -7.67 0.50
N CYS A 44 8.95 -7.41 0.58
CA CYS A 44 8.20 -7.42 1.83
C CYS A 44 6.78 -7.87 1.55
N LEU A 45 6.29 -8.75 2.38
CA LEU A 45 4.91 -9.18 2.39
C LEU A 45 4.49 -9.27 3.85
N ASP A 46 3.42 -8.62 4.23
CA ASP A 46 2.91 -8.64 5.59
C ASP A 46 1.38 -8.59 5.60
N GLY A 47 0.77 -9.63 6.13
CA GLY A 47 -0.67 -9.73 6.39
C GLY A 47 -1.02 -9.49 7.85
N PHE A 48 -0.10 -8.91 8.62
CA PHE A 48 -0.28 -8.54 10.03
C PHE A 48 -0.61 -9.69 10.98
N GLU A 49 -0.43 -10.94 10.55
CA GLU A 49 -0.68 -12.12 11.39
C GLU A 49 0.25 -12.18 12.62
N SER A 50 1.44 -11.62 12.49
CA SER A 50 2.42 -11.58 13.57
C SER A 50 2.40 -10.26 14.35
N GLY A 51 1.39 -9.45 14.16
CA GLY A 51 1.28 -8.10 14.73
C GLY A 51 1.96 -7.06 13.87
N LEU A 52 2.16 -5.88 14.44
CA LEU A 52 2.72 -4.73 13.71
C LEU A 52 4.25 -4.64 13.80
N ARG A 53 4.93 -5.76 14.02
CA ARG A 53 6.37 -5.77 14.16
C ARG A 53 7.05 -5.38 12.84
N GLY A 54 7.92 -4.42 12.92
CA GLY A 54 8.60 -3.89 11.72
C GLY A 54 7.86 -2.74 11.06
N PHE A 55 6.80 -2.26 11.68
CA PHE A 55 6.15 -1.00 11.34
C PHE A 55 6.26 -0.03 12.52
N LEU A 56 6.33 1.25 12.19
CA LEU A 56 6.17 2.31 13.16
C LEU A 56 4.79 2.91 12.98
N THR A 57 4.06 2.98 14.07
CA THR A 57 2.70 3.51 14.10
C THR A 57 2.71 4.93 14.65
N GLY A 58 1.80 5.76 14.19
CA GLY A 58 1.69 7.14 14.63
C GLY A 58 0.34 7.73 14.25
N GLY A 59 0.22 9.01 14.45
CA GLY A 59 -0.97 9.78 14.11
C GLY A 59 -1.13 10.98 15.01
N ASP A 60 -2.12 11.78 14.70
CA ASP A 60 -2.46 13.00 15.42
C ASP A 60 -3.93 12.96 15.85
N GLY A 61 -4.23 13.76 16.86
CA GLY A 61 -5.58 13.85 17.42
C GLY A 61 -5.82 12.89 18.57
N LEU A 62 -6.79 13.23 19.39
CA LEU A 62 -7.16 12.45 20.55
C LEU A 62 -7.81 11.12 20.14
N GLY A 63 -7.31 10.04 20.67
CA GLY A 63 -7.85 8.70 20.42
C GLY A 63 -7.31 7.99 19.19
N ASN A 64 -6.30 8.57 18.52
CA ASN A 64 -5.68 7.87 17.41
C ASN A 64 -4.95 6.61 17.89
N SER A 65 -4.98 5.56 17.07
CA SER A 65 -4.22 4.35 17.31
C SER A 65 -4.05 3.51 16.06
N VAL A 66 -3.03 2.69 16.03
CA VAL A 66 -2.88 1.62 15.04
C VAL A 66 -2.58 0.34 15.79
N THR A 67 -3.43 -0.66 15.63
CA THR A 67 -3.37 -1.93 16.37
C THR A 67 -3.64 -3.10 15.43
N GLN A 68 -3.10 -4.26 15.77
CA GLN A 68 -3.56 -5.50 15.16
C GLN A 68 -4.99 -5.78 15.59
N ASP A 69 -5.83 -6.17 14.67
CA ASP A 69 -7.28 -6.37 14.93
C ASP A 69 -7.78 -7.55 14.11
N SER A 70 -8.67 -8.34 14.71
CA SER A 70 -9.27 -9.52 14.08
C SER A 70 -10.73 -9.30 13.67
N THR A 71 -11.22 -8.08 13.74
CA THR A 71 -12.63 -7.79 13.42
C THR A 71 -12.87 -7.89 11.92
N TYR A 72 -11.97 -7.33 11.14
CA TYR A 72 -12.04 -7.35 9.69
C TYR A 72 -10.65 -7.60 9.11
N SER A 73 -10.50 -8.63 8.35
CA SER A 73 -9.28 -8.93 7.57
C SER A 73 -9.67 -9.33 6.16
N ARG A 74 -8.80 -9.05 5.21
CA ARG A 74 -8.97 -9.50 3.84
C ARG A 74 -8.57 -10.95 3.72
N ASN A 75 -7.45 -11.27 4.35
CA ASN A 75 -6.88 -12.61 4.38
C ASN A 75 -6.46 -12.94 5.79
N GLY A 76 -6.37 -14.24 6.09
CA GLY A 76 -5.95 -14.67 7.41
C GLY A 76 -6.94 -14.30 8.50
N ALA A 77 -6.42 -13.99 9.67
CA ALA A 77 -7.21 -13.70 10.86
C ALA A 77 -7.06 -12.27 11.36
N PHE A 78 -6.08 -11.52 10.86
CA PHE A 78 -5.76 -10.20 11.38
C PHE A 78 -5.49 -9.18 10.28
N SER A 79 -5.66 -7.92 10.62
CA SER A 79 -5.28 -6.76 9.81
C SER A 79 -4.74 -5.65 10.71
N ALA A 80 -4.25 -4.59 10.13
CA ALA A 80 -3.87 -3.38 10.86
C ALA A 80 -5.05 -2.42 10.90
N LYS A 81 -5.68 -2.29 12.06
CA LYS A 81 -6.75 -1.31 12.28
C LYS A 81 -6.15 0.04 12.59
N MET A 82 -6.44 1.00 11.76
CA MET A 82 -6.00 2.39 11.89
C MET A 82 -7.17 3.25 12.33
N VAL A 83 -7.16 3.70 13.57
CA VAL A 83 -8.19 4.59 14.14
C VAL A 83 -7.65 6.02 14.06
N CYS A 84 -8.36 6.89 13.38
CA CYS A 84 -8.04 8.31 13.31
C CYS A 84 -8.50 8.99 14.60
N GLY A 85 -7.77 10.00 15.04
CA GLY A 85 -8.20 10.77 16.18
C GLY A 85 -9.48 11.58 15.90
N SER A 86 -10.15 12.02 16.96
CA SER A 86 -11.40 12.79 16.88
C SER A 86 -11.24 14.30 16.96
N THR A 87 -10.01 14.78 17.08
CA THR A 87 -9.70 16.22 17.16
C THR A 87 -8.93 16.69 15.93
N LEU A 88 -8.54 17.95 15.90
CA LEU A 88 -7.70 18.51 14.84
C LEU A 88 -6.43 17.65 14.62
N GLY A 89 -6.11 17.40 13.39
CA GLY A 89 -5.03 16.50 12.97
C GLY A 89 -5.45 15.05 12.79
N ARG A 90 -6.43 14.60 13.54
CA ARG A 90 -7.14 13.30 13.50
C ARG A 90 -6.68 12.33 12.40
N SER A 91 -5.46 11.91 12.51
CA SER A 91 -4.84 10.99 11.56
C SER A 91 -4.31 9.75 12.25
N ALA A 92 -4.16 8.69 11.48
CA ALA A 92 -3.41 7.49 11.85
C ALA A 92 -2.43 7.16 10.74
N THR A 93 -1.25 6.70 11.09
CA THR A 93 -0.22 6.34 10.13
C THR A 93 0.45 5.01 10.45
N LEU A 94 0.69 4.23 9.41
CA LEU A 94 1.44 2.99 9.43
C LEU A 94 2.66 3.15 8.53
N ASN A 95 3.84 3.07 9.12
CA ASN A 95 5.09 3.40 8.44
C ASN A 95 6.02 2.20 8.37
N LYS A 96 6.55 1.90 7.19
CA LYS A 96 7.55 0.87 6.95
C LYS A 96 8.85 1.51 6.51
N PHE A 97 9.92 1.25 7.27
CA PHE A 97 11.25 1.69 6.89
C PHE A 97 12.03 0.54 6.26
N LEU A 98 12.71 0.85 5.17
CA LEU A 98 13.73 -0.01 4.58
C LEU A 98 15.08 0.68 4.74
N GLN A 99 16.07 -0.05 5.24
CA GLN A 99 17.38 0.52 5.57
C GLN A 99 18.11 1.09 4.37
N TYR A 100 17.95 0.47 3.23
CA TYR A 100 18.64 0.86 2.01
C TYR A 100 17.62 1.25 0.94
N PRO A 101 17.85 2.37 0.25
CA PRO A 101 16.99 2.76 -0.84
C PRO A 101 17.14 1.79 -2.01
N VAL A 102 16.03 1.43 -2.60
CA VAL A 102 16.00 0.62 -3.81
C VAL A 102 15.95 1.55 -4.99
N MET A 103 16.99 1.50 -5.81
CA MET A 103 17.09 2.35 -7.01
C MET A 103 16.66 1.55 -8.24
N GLY A 104 15.39 1.59 -8.54
CA GLY A 104 14.77 0.89 -9.65
C GLY A 104 13.26 1.06 -9.60
N ASN A 105 12.55 0.23 -10.32
CA ASN A 105 11.09 0.21 -10.26
C ASN A 105 10.64 -0.51 -9.00
N LEU A 106 9.96 0.22 -8.16
CA LEU A 106 9.42 -0.26 -6.89
C LEU A 106 7.91 -0.24 -6.94
N GLY A 107 7.28 -1.36 -6.63
CA GLY A 107 5.84 -1.47 -6.44
C GLY A 107 5.47 -1.42 -4.97
N ILE A 108 4.46 -0.66 -4.64
CA ILE A 108 3.85 -0.60 -3.31
C ILE A 108 2.39 -0.96 -3.45
N GLU A 109 1.97 -1.96 -2.73
CA GLU A 109 0.62 -2.50 -2.79
C GLU A 109 0.09 -2.73 -1.38
N PHE A 110 -1.18 -2.45 -1.17
CA PHE A 110 -1.90 -2.79 0.05
C PHE A 110 -3.40 -2.82 -0.21
N SER A 111 -4.14 -3.47 0.66
CA SER A 111 -5.59 -3.47 0.64
C SER A 111 -6.13 -2.72 1.85
N SER A 112 -7.19 -1.98 1.68
CA SER A 112 -7.84 -1.27 2.78
C SER A 112 -9.35 -1.23 2.64
N THR A 113 -10.04 -1.21 3.77
CA THR A 113 -11.46 -0.86 3.79
C THR A 113 -11.63 0.64 3.68
N MET A 114 -12.81 1.08 3.23
CA MET A 114 -13.22 2.48 3.28
C MET A 114 -14.41 2.65 4.22
N HIS A 115 -14.53 3.85 4.78
CA HIS A 115 -15.59 4.21 5.70
C HIS A 115 -16.01 5.67 5.48
N ALA A 116 -17.29 5.96 5.57
CA ALA A 116 -17.87 7.30 5.35
C ALA A 116 -17.24 8.40 6.19
N ASP A 117 -16.69 8.05 7.35
CA ASP A 117 -16.05 9.02 8.25
C ASP A 117 -14.55 9.21 7.98
N ILE A 118 -14.02 8.60 6.94
CA ILE A 118 -12.67 8.85 6.44
C ILE A 118 -12.73 9.95 5.40
N GLU A 119 -11.97 11.00 5.60
CA GLU A 119 -11.82 12.09 4.64
C GLU A 119 -10.78 11.73 3.57
N THR A 120 -9.66 11.14 4.01
CA THR A 120 -8.53 10.90 3.11
C THR A 120 -7.82 9.59 3.46
N LEU A 121 -7.56 8.79 2.42
CA LEU A 121 -6.63 7.67 2.45
C LEU A 121 -5.42 8.05 1.59
N LYS A 122 -4.23 7.91 2.15
CA LYS A 122 -3.00 8.35 1.51
C LYS A 122 -1.92 7.29 1.61
N VAL A 123 -1.19 7.10 0.53
CA VAL A 123 0.02 6.29 0.55
C VAL A 123 1.16 7.08 -0.07
N SER A 124 2.30 7.06 0.58
CA SER A 124 3.50 7.71 0.10
C SER A 124 4.72 6.80 0.24
N ALA A 125 5.62 6.92 -0.71
CA ALA A 125 6.94 6.31 -0.64
C ALA A 125 7.97 7.40 -0.88
N ALA A 126 8.93 7.50 0.02
CA ALA A 126 10.00 8.49 -0.02
C ALA A 126 11.34 7.79 0.03
N ILE A 127 12.22 8.13 -0.90
CA ILE A 127 13.63 7.74 -0.83
C ILE A 127 14.44 8.95 -0.41
N TYR A 128 15.35 8.73 0.53
CA TYR A 128 16.33 9.70 1.00
C TYR A 128 17.71 9.26 0.51
N ASP A 129 18.46 10.15 -0.13
CA ASP A 129 19.80 9.89 -0.64
C ASP A 129 20.93 10.56 0.19
N GLY A 130 20.56 11.20 1.29
CA GLY A 130 21.47 11.96 2.15
C GLY A 130 21.55 13.44 1.80
N THR A 131 20.93 13.87 0.71
CA THR A 131 20.90 15.26 0.27
C THR A 131 19.48 15.68 -0.11
N ASN A 132 18.74 14.77 -0.71
CA ASN A 132 17.38 15.00 -1.18
C ASN A 132 16.47 13.88 -0.73
N SER A 133 15.19 14.17 -0.72
CA SER A 133 14.14 13.17 -0.72
C SER A 133 13.36 13.22 -2.03
N PHE A 134 13.01 12.06 -2.55
CA PHE A 134 12.16 11.88 -3.73
C PHE A 134 10.89 11.19 -3.29
N ILE A 135 9.77 11.86 -3.46
CA ILE A 135 8.50 11.43 -2.87
C ILE A 135 7.48 11.15 -3.96
N ALA A 136 6.98 9.93 -3.96
CA ALA A 136 5.78 9.53 -4.68
C ALA A 136 4.63 9.45 -3.69
N ARG A 137 3.45 9.93 -4.08
CA ARG A 137 2.27 9.88 -3.22
C ARG A 137 1.01 9.78 -4.04
N LEU A 138 0.11 8.91 -3.61
CA LEU A 138 -1.28 8.87 -4.04
C LEU A 138 -2.18 9.20 -2.84
N ILE A 139 -3.26 9.91 -3.13
CA ILE A 139 -4.22 10.35 -2.13
C ILE A 139 -5.62 10.16 -2.71
N TYR A 140 -6.42 9.39 -2.03
CA TYR A 140 -7.84 9.31 -2.30
C TYR A 140 -8.59 10.17 -1.29
N ASN A 141 -9.38 11.09 -1.80
CA ASN A 141 -10.25 11.93 -0.99
C ASN A 141 -11.69 11.46 -1.17
N GLU A 142 -12.29 11.02 -0.10
CA GLU A 142 -13.63 10.43 -0.11
C GLU A 142 -14.70 11.50 -0.38
N ASP A 143 -14.61 12.67 0.25
CA ASP A 143 -15.61 13.73 0.10
C ASP A 143 -15.76 14.22 -1.34
N THR A 144 -14.70 14.18 -2.10
CA THR A 144 -14.69 14.64 -3.49
C THR A 144 -14.69 13.49 -4.49
N SER A 145 -14.50 12.25 -4.02
CA SER A 145 -14.33 11.04 -4.84
C SER A 145 -13.22 11.23 -5.88
N ILE A 146 -12.10 11.80 -5.47
CA ILE A 146 -10.98 12.07 -6.36
C ILE A 146 -9.73 11.35 -5.87
N LEU A 147 -9.09 10.62 -6.78
CA LEU A 147 -7.74 10.13 -6.61
C LEU A 147 -6.77 11.16 -7.18
N THR A 148 -5.81 11.59 -6.37
CA THR A 148 -4.78 12.56 -6.74
C THR A 148 -3.39 11.97 -6.60
N TYR A 149 -2.42 12.59 -7.24
CA TYR A 149 -0.99 12.30 -7.05
C TYR A 149 -0.22 13.58 -6.74
N LEU A 150 0.94 13.43 -6.10
CA LEU A 150 1.85 14.52 -5.82
C LEU A 150 2.73 14.79 -7.04
N ASN A 151 2.66 15.96 -7.64
CA ASN A 151 3.48 16.33 -8.78
C ASN A 151 4.86 16.86 -8.35
N SER A 152 5.74 17.13 -9.32
CA SER A 152 7.10 17.63 -9.05
C SER A 152 7.15 19.00 -8.38
N ALA A 153 6.08 19.78 -8.41
CA ALA A 153 5.98 21.06 -7.73
C ALA A 153 5.50 20.93 -6.27
N GLY A 154 5.20 19.70 -5.83
CA GLY A 154 4.67 19.45 -4.49
C GLY A 154 3.15 19.72 -4.39
N ALA A 155 2.46 19.82 -5.51
CA ALA A 155 1.02 20.02 -5.54
C ALA A 155 0.27 18.71 -5.81
N GLU A 156 -0.90 18.57 -5.23
CA GLU A 156 -1.79 17.45 -5.48
C GLU A 156 -2.57 17.72 -6.76
N VAL A 157 -2.49 16.79 -7.70
CA VAL A 157 -3.12 16.89 -9.02
C VAL A 157 -4.08 15.73 -9.21
N PRO A 158 -5.30 15.97 -9.70
CA PRO A 158 -6.25 14.90 -9.95
C PRO A 158 -5.71 13.90 -10.97
N LEU A 159 -5.73 12.62 -10.62
CA LEU A 159 -5.50 11.50 -11.51
C LEU A 159 -6.83 10.99 -12.06
N GLN A 160 -7.82 10.86 -11.19
CA GLN A 160 -9.15 10.39 -11.55
C GLN A 160 -10.20 11.05 -10.66
N ALA A 161 -11.21 11.65 -11.25
CA ALA A 161 -12.38 12.18 -10.56
C ALA A 161 -13.57 11.21 -10.72
N GLY A 162 -14.51 11.30 -9.80
CA GLY A 162 -15.71 10.46 -9.80
C GLY A 162 -15.41 9.00 -9.48
N LEU A 163 -14.38 8.76 -8.70
CA LEU A 163 -13.96 7.44 -8.26
C LEU A 163 -14.65 7.15 -6.92
N VAL A 164 -15.73 6.40 -6.94
CA VAL A 164 -16.44 6.01 -5.73
C VAL A 164 -15.90 4.66 -5.26
N LEU A 165 -15.44 4.60 -4.03
CA LEU A 165 -15.08 3.36 -3.35
C LEU A 165 -16.21 2.97 -2.41
N GLU A 166 -16.67 1.74 -2.52
CA GLU A 166 -17.77 1.25 -1.69
C GLU A 166 -17.36 1.17 -0.23
N GLU A 167 -18.18 1.78 0.62
CA GLU A 167 -17.92 1.85 2.03
C GLU A 167 -18.52 0.65 2.74
N HIS A 168 -17.72 -0.35 2.96
CA HIS A 168 -18.16 -1.54 3.68
C HIS A 168 -17.02 -2.17 4.46
N PRO A 169 -17.22 -2.55 5.72
CA PRO A 169 -16.13 -3.07 6.56
C PRO A 169 -15.55 -4.41 6.11
N TYR A 170 -16.24 -5.15 5.24
CA TYR A 170 -15.73 -6.41 4.68
C TYR A 170 -15.20 -6.25 3.27
N LEU A 171 -15.36 -5.09 2.67
CA LEU A 171 -14.89 -4.85 1.32
C LEU A 171 -13.54 -4.14 1.35
N PHE A 172 -12.52 -4.82 0.89
CA PHE A 172 -11.19 -4.27 0.79
C PHE A 172 -10.92 -3.84 -0.65
N HIS A 173 -10.52 -2.60 -0.81
CA HIS A 173 -10.02 -2.03 -2.04
C HIS A 173 -8.50 -2.20 -2.09
N THR A 174 -7.97 -2.64 -3.20
CA THR A 174 -6.53 -2.84 -3.36
C THR A 174 -5.93 -1.73 -4.20
N LEU A 175 -4.98 -1.04 -3.62
CA LEU A 175 -4.24 0.02 -4.27
C LEU A 175 -2.81 -0.42 -4.49
N LYS A 176 -2.32 -0.25 -5.72
CA LYS A 176 -0.92 -0.45 -6.07
C LYS A 176 -0.43 0.73 -6.89
N TYR A 177 0.81 1.13 -6.68
CA TYR A 177 1.49 2.02 -7.60
C TYR A 177 2.96 1.62 -7.75
N VAL A 178 3.50 1.94 -8.91
CA VAL A 178 4.88 1.64 -9.27
C VAL A 178 5.63 2.93 -9.52
N VAL A 179 6.83 3.00 -8.98
CA VAL A 179 7.69 4.18 -9.04
C VAL A 179 9.08 3.78 -9.53
N ASP A 180 9.57 4.46 -10.54
CA ASP A 180 10.96 4.36 -10.99
C ASP A 180 11.82 5.40 -10.23
N TYR A 181 12.46 4.96 -9.17
CA TYR A 181 13.33 5.83 -8.39
C TYR A 181 14.66 6.13 -9.07
N LYS A 182 15.08 5.30 -10.03
CA LYS A 182 16.29 5.56 -10.80
C LYS A 182 16.11 6.77 -11.70
N ASN A 183 14.98 6.87 -12.36
CA ASN A 183 14.64 7.96 -13.24
C ASN A 183 13.77 9.03 -12.58
N ARG A 184 13.38 8.82 -11.31
CA ARG A 184 12.62 9.77 -10.48
C ARG A 184 11.27 10.10 -11.09
N LYS A 185 10.53 9.07 -11.45
CA LYS A 185 9.21 9.17 -12.08
C LYS A 185 8.24 8.17 -11.49
N TYR A 186 6.96 8.47 -11.60
CA TYR A 186 5.94 7.44 -11.50
C TYR A 186 6.00 6.55 -12.74
N VAL A 187 5.47 5.35 -12.63
CA VAL A 187 5.29 4.42 -13.75
C VAL A 187 3.80 4.19 -14.00
N ARG A 188 3.08 3.75 -12.99
CA ARG A 188 1.65 3.48 -13.09
C ARG A 188 1.01 3.48 -11.70
N ALA A 189 -0.30 3.65 -11.66
CA ALA A 189 -1.13 3.44 -10.48
C ALA A 189 -2.27 2.51 -10.83
N MET A 190 -2.74 1.76 -9.85
CA MET A 190 -3.80 0.79 -9.99
C MET A 190 -4.67 0.83 -8.73
N LEU A 191 -5.98 0.74 -8.92
CA LEU A 191 -6.94 0.65 -7.83
C LEU A 191 -8.06 -0.28 -8.25
N ASP A 192 -8.18 -1.39 -7.56
CA ASP A 192 -9.04 -2.50 -7.90
C ASP A 192 -8.80 -2.94 -9.37
N GLU A 193 -9.79 -2.88 -10.25
CA GLU A 193 -9.65 -3.26 -11.65
C GLU A 193 -9.18 -2.11 -12.56
N ARG A 194 -8.94 -0.94 -12.00
CA ARG A 194 -8.56 0.25 -12.77
C ARG A 194 -7.06 0.46 -12.76
N SER A 195 -6.54 1.00 -13.85
CA SER A 195 -5.12 1.34 -13.95
C SER A 195 -4.90 2.63 -14.73
N TRP A 196 -3.86 3.36 -14.38
CA TRP A 196 -3.46 4.61 -15.00
C TRP A 196 -1.97 4.58 -15.32
N ASP A 197 -1.64 4.96 -16.54
CA ASP A 197 -0.26 5.19 -16.95
C ASP A 197 0.21 6.54 -16.39
N MET A 198 1.34 6.55 -15.71
CA MET A 198 1.93 7.73 -15.09
C MET A 198 3.38 7.96 -15.53
N THR A 199 3.81 7.31 -16.61
CA THR A 199 5.21 7.20 -17.02
C THR A 199 5.93 8.53 -17.18
N ASP A 200 5.25 9.58 -17.56
CA ASP A 200 5.85 10.89 -17.79
C ASP A 200 5.78 11.84 -16.59
N ILE A 201 5.30 11.38 -15.46
CA ILE A 201 5.11 12.22 -14.28
C ILE A 201 6.33 12.16 -13.37
N PRO A 202 7.11 13.25 -13.24
CA PRO A 202 8.26 13.28 -12.35
C PRO A 202 7.86 13.39 -10.89
N LEU A 203 8.70 12.82 -10.02
CA LEU A 203 8.50 12.84 -8.57
C LEU A 203 8.75 14.23 -7.98
N TYR A 204 8.11 14.49 -6.86
CA TYR A 204 8.43 15.63 -6.03
C TYR A 204 9.79 15.42 -5.36
N SER A 205 10.61 16.43 -5.40
CA SER A 205 11.94 16.42 -4.80
C SER A 205 12.15 17.61 -3.91
N THR A 206 12.72 17.38 -2.73
CA THR A 206 13.10 18.44 -1.79
C THR A 206 14.39 18.10 -1.07
N LEU A 207 15.07 19.12 -0.55
CA LEU A 207 16.29 18.91 0.22
C LEU A 207 15.98 18.15 1.51
N SER A 208 16.83 17.20 1.84
CA SER A 208 16.72 16.42 3.07
C SER A 208 18.10 15.91 3.49
N ALA A 209 18.45 16.16 4.72
CA ALA A 209 19.68 15.65 5.31
C ALA A 209 19.50 14.29 5.98
N ASN A 210 18.38 13.62 5.77
CA ASN A 210 18.17 12.29 6.32
C ASN A 210 19.16 11.31 5.70
N PRO A 211 19.73 10.40 6.48
CA PRO A 211 20.57 9.34 5.94
C PRO A 211 19.83 8.54 4.85
N PRO A 212 20.56 7.96 3.91
CA PRO A 212 19.96 7.13 2.88
C PRO A 212 19.08 6.02 3.46
N ASN A 213 17.81 6.05 3.10
CA ASN A 213 16.82 5.06 3.49
C ASN A 213 15.56 5.23 2.66
N MET A 214 14.60 4.38 2.85
CA MET A 214 13.29 4.47 2.23
C MET A 214 12.22 4.39 3.31
N LEU A 215 11.23 5.25 3.19
CA LEU A 215 10.04 5.26 4.04
C LEU A 215 8.79 5.07 3.18
N ILE A 216 7.99 4.08 3.52
CA ILE A 216 6.66 3.90 2.95
C ILE A 216 5.65 4.14 4.06
N ALA A 217 4.69 5.00 3.80
CA ALA A 217 3.71 5.41 4.79
C ALA A 217 2.29 5.28 4.22
N ILE A 218 1.43 4.58 4.93
CA ILE A 218 0.00 4.58 4.72
C ILE A 218 -0.58 5.48 5.79
N GLY A 219 -1.43 6.42 5.41
CA GLY A 219 -2.06 7.35 6.31
C GLY A 219 -3.55 7.47 6.05
N ALA A 220 -4.31 7.58 7.11
CA ALA A 220 -5.72 7.88 7.06
C ALA A 220 -6.00 9.15 7.85
N ILE A 221 -6.92 9.98 7.35
CA ILE A 221 -7.42 11.17 8.02
C ILE A 221 -8.91 11.02 8.16
N GLY A 222 -9.41 11.15 9.38
CA GLY A 222 -10.82 11.07 9.68
C GLY A 222 -11.53 12.42 9.52
N LYS A 223 -12.83 12.38 9.35
CA LYS A 223 -13.69 13.57 9.38
C LYS A 223 -13.82 14.11 10.80
N ILE A 224 -14.33 15.33 10.91
CA ILE A 224 -14.40 16.03 12.19
C ILE A 224 -15.22 15.27 13.24
N ALA A 225 -14.70 15.23 14.45
CA ALA A 225 -15.37 14.77 15.67
C ALA A 225 -15.73 13.27 15.70
N VAL A 226 -15.09 12.45 14.89
CA VAL A 226 -15.27 11.02 14.88
C VAL A 226 -13.94 10.26 15.00
N ASN A 227 -13.99 9.10 15.61
CA ASN A 227 -12.86 8.15 15.63
C ASN A 227 -13.05 7.15 14.50
N ALA A 228 -12.98 7.64 13.28
CA ALA A 228 -13.11 6.82 12.10
C ALA A 228 -11.97 5.79 12.03
N ALA A 229 -12.27 4.62 11.51
CA ALA A 229 -11.29 3.55 11.41
C ALA A 229 -11.34 2.89 10.05
N ILE A 230 -10.16 2.51 9.56
CA ILE A 230 -10.00 1.61 8.43
C ILE A 230 -9.15 0.41 8.84
N HIS A 231 -9.26 -0.65 8.07
CA HIS A 231 -8.41 -1.83 8.19
C HIS A 231 -7.51 -1.92 6.96
N VAL A 232 -6.24 -2.13 7.19
CA VAL A 232 -5.22 -2.29 6.15
C VAL A 232 -4.69 -3.72 6.23
N ASP A 233 -4.59 -4.36 5.06
CA ASP A 233 -4.12 -5.73 4.95
C ASP A 233 -3.30 -5.92 3.68
N ASP A 234 -2.64 -7.09 3.55
CA ASP A 234 -1.87 -7.47 2.38
C ASP A 234 -0.86 -6.40 1.93
N PHE A 235 -0.05 -5.93 2.84
CA PHE A 235 0.99 -4.96 2.52
C PHE A 235 2.15 -5.63 1.80
N ILE A 236 2.41 -5.21 0.57
CA ILE A 236 3.44 -5.81 -0.28
C ILE A 236 4.32 -4.74 -0.89
N ILE A 237 5.61 -5.00 -0.89
CA ILE A 237 6.61 -4.20 -1.60
C ILE A 237 7.33 -5.11 -2.57
N THR A 238 7.39 -4.69 -3.83
CA THR A 238 8.12 -5.38 -4.89
C THR A 238 9.21 -4.49 -5.46
N GLN A 239 10.28 -5.09 -5.98
CA GLN A 239 11.31 -4.42 -6.78
C GLN A 239 11.37 -5.03 -8.18
N ASN A 240 12.10 -4.39 -9.09
CA ASN A 240 12.24 -4.83 -10.47
C ASN A 240 10.89 -4.97 -11.21
N GLU A 241 9.95 -4.12 -10.87
CA GLU A 241 8.68 -4.04 -11.58
C GLU A 241 8.92 -3.57 -13.03
N PRO A 242 8.21 -4.12 -14.02
CA PRO A 242 8.38 -3.71 -15.42
C PRO A 242 7.79 -2.33 -15.68
#